data_18427142eadc5f5c4ea7d44fdab97f1e
#
_entry.id   18427142eadc5f5c4ea7d44fdab97f1e
#
_cell.length_a   1.000
_cell.length_b   1.000
_cell.length_c   1.000
_cell.angle_alpha   90.00
_cell.angle_beta   90.00
_cell.angle_gamma   90.00
#
_symmetry.space_group_name_H-M   'P 1'
#
loop_
_entity.id
_entity.type
_entity.pdbx_description
1 polymer ?
#
loop_
_entity_poly.entity_id
_entity_poly.type
_entity_poly.pdbx_seq_one_letter_code
_entity_poly.pdbx_strand_id
1 'polypeptide(L)'
;MKKAILATKVGMTQIFNEDGVLTPVTVLQAGPCVVTQVKTEENDGYKAVQVGFVDKREKLVTKPVKGHFDKAGVAYKRYVREFRFENAEEYSVKDEIKADVFAAGDKIDVTAISKGKGFQGAIKRHGQSRGPMAHGSKFHRHQGSNGSATTPGRVFKGKGMPGHMGSVKVTIQNLEVVKVDADNNLILVKGAVPGPKKSLVTVKETVKAGK
;
A
#
# COMPACT_ATOMS: atom_id res chain seq x y z
N MET A 1 -7.40 -13.69 6.87
CA MET A 1 -6.31 -13.79 5.87
C MET A 1 -5.18 -14.65 6.42
N LYS A 2 -4.52 -15.42 5.56
CA LYS A 2 -3.46 -16.36 5.98
C LYS A 2 -2.05 -15.78 5.77
N LYS A 3 -1.86 -14.98 4.73
CA LYS A 3 -0.54 -14.44 4.34
C LYS A 3 -0.54 -12.92 4.27
N ALA A 4 0.42 -12.26 4.90
CA ALA A 4 0.67 -10.83 4.76
C ALA A 4 2.11 -10.49 5.15
N ILE A 5 2.69 -9.46 4.51
CA ILE A 5 4.04 -8.99 4.79
C ILE A 5 4.17 -7.49 4.51
N LEU A 6 5.10 -6.83 5.18
CA LEU A 6 5.54 -5.48 4.84
C LEU A 6 6.71 -5.53 3.87
N ALA A 7 6.69 -4.65 2.89
CA ALA A 7 7.74 -4.56 1.89
C ALA A 7 8.12 -3.11 1.59
N THR A 8 9.27 -2.93 0.96
CA THR A 8 9.72 -1.66 0.39
C THR A 8 9.75 -1.78 -1.13
N LYS A 9 9.16 -0.81 -1.84
CA LYS A 9 9.22 -0.76 -3.30
C LYS A 9 10.62 -0.38 -3.76
N VAL A 10 11.33 -1.30 -4.42
CA VAL A 10 12.65 -1.05 -5.00
C VAL A 10 12.51 -0.30 -6.32
N GLY A 11 11.70 -0.81 -7.23
CA GLY A 11 11.51 -0.22 -8.55
C GLY A 11 10.64 -1.06 -9.45
N MET A 12 10.71 -0.78 -10.74
CA MET A 12 10.07 -1.58 -11.77
C MET A 12 11.11 -2.01 -12.80
N THR A 13 10.93 -3.21 -13.33
CA THR A 13 11.70 -3.79 -14.41
C THR A 13 10.78 -4.65 -15.28
N GLN A 14 11.36 -5.39 -16.18
CA GLN A 14 10.65 -6.34 -17.04
C GLN A 14 11.41 -7.66 -17.07
N ILE A 15 10.69 -8.73 -17.24
CA ILE A 15 11.23 -10.08 -17.39
C ILE A 15 10.56 -10.75 -18.58
N PHE A 16 11.27 -11.68 -19.21
CA PHE A 16 10.70 -12.55 -20.23
C PHE A 16 10.22 -13.84 -19.58
N ASN A 17 9.03 -14.28 -19.93
CA ASN A 17 8.56 -15.61 -19.58
C ASN A 17 9.20 -16.66 -20.50
N GLU A 18 9.00 -17.95 -20.22
CA GLU A 18 9.47 -19.06 -21.02
C GLU A 18 9.00 -19.01 -22.49
N ASP A 19 7.80 -18.47 -22.71
CA ASP A 19 7.22 -18.22 -24.03
C ASP A 19 7.78 -16.99 -24.77
N GLY A 20 8.80 -16.33 -24.21
CA GLY A 20 9.36 -15.09 -24.78
C GLY A 20 8.50 -13.84 -24.59
N VAL A 21 7.38 -13.91 -23.85
CA VAL A 21 6.48 -12.78 -23.61
C VAL A 21 7.07 -11.87 -22.54
N LEU A 22 7.17 -10.57 -22.86
CA LEU A 22 7.63 -9.53 -21.95
C LEU A 22 6.58 -9.25 -20.87
N THR A 23 6.96 -9.42 -19.62
CA THR A 23 6.10 -9.14 -18.46
C THR A 23 6.67 -7.99 -17.63
N PRO A 24 5.96 -6.86 -17.49
CA PRO A 24 6.37 -5.77 -16.60
C PRO A 24 6.19 -6.19 -15.14
N VAL A 25 7.21 -5.98 -14.32
CA VAL A 25 7.17 -6.35 -12.90
C VAL A 25 7.63 -5.22 -11.99
N THR A 26 7.04 -5.16 -10.82
CA THR A 26 7.52 -4.34 -9.71
C THR A 26 8.29 -5.23 -8.74
N VAL A 27 9.50 -4.79 -8.40
CA VAL A 27 10.35 -5.46 -7.42
C VAL A 27 10.07 -4.87 -6.04
N LEU A 28 9.70 -5.74 -5.11
CA LEU A 28 9.44 -5.44 -3.72
C LEU A 28 10.47 -6.18 -2.84
N GLN A 29 11.13 -5.46 -1.95
CA GLN A 29 11.92 -6.07 -0.88
C GLN A 29 10.99 -6.34 0.30
N ALA A 30 10.63 -7.60 0.51
CA ALA A 30 9.60 -8.05 1.44
C ALA A 30 10.23 -8.73 2.66
N GLY A 31 10.20 -8.06 3.79
CA GLY A 31 10.78 -8.59 5.03
C GLY A 31 12.31 -8.40 5.14
N PRO A 32 12.96 -9.04 6.13
CA PRO A 32 12.30 -9.77 7.22
C PRO A 32 11.44 -8.85 8.10
N CYS A 33 10.24 -9.32 8.43
CA CYS A 33 9.34 -8.66 9.38
C CYS A 33 9.39 -9.42 10.70
N VAL A 34 9.70 -8.73 11.80
CA VAL A 34 9.81 -9.37 13.11
C VAL A 34 8.52 -9.16 13.90
N VAL A 35 8.00 -10.22 14.50
CA VAL A 35 6.82 -10.15 15.38
C VAL A 35 7.20 -9.44 16.67
N THR A 36 6.52 -8.34 16.96
CA THR A 36 6.75 -7.50 18.14
C THR A 36 5.73 -7.76 19.25
N GLN A 37 4.51 -8.17 18.87
CA GLN A 37 3.46 -8.48 19.81
C GLN A 37 2.42 -9.39 19.15
N VAL A 38 1.91 -10.36 19.89
CA VAL A 38 0.72 -11.14 19.53
C VAL A 38 -0.44 -10.63 20.38
N LYS A 39 -1.54 -10.28 19.75
CA LYS A 39 -2.75 -9.79 20.40
C LYS A 39 -3.79 -10.89 20.47
N THR A 40 -4.38 -11.04 21.65
CA THR A 40 -5.40 -12.04 21.96
C THR A 40 -6.75 -11.40 22.26
N GLU A 41 -7.82 -12.16 22.14
CA GLU A 41 -9.17 -11.66 22.46
C GLU A 41 -9.32 -11.28 23.93
N GLU A 42 -8.66 -12.03 24.82
CA GLU A 42 -8.75 -11.81 26.27
C GLU A 42 -8.16 -10.47 26.72
N ASN A 43 -7.00 -10.09 26.16
CA ASN A 43 -6.28 -8.89 26.57
C ASN A 43 -6.60 -7.66 25.72
N ASP A 44 -6.76 -7.86 24.40
CA ASP A 44 -6.86 -6.76 23.41
C ASP A 44 -8.26 -6.66 22.78
N GLY A 45 -9.14 -7.64 22.99
CA GLY A 45 -10.48 -7.72 22.41
C GLY A 45 -10.50 -8.17 20.94
N TYR A 46 -9.36 -8.52 20.36
CA TYR A 46 -9.24 -9.06 18.99
C TYR A 46 -7.91 -9.80 18.79
N LYS A 47 -7.91 -10.73 17.84
CA LYS A 47 -6.70 -11.49 17.45
C LYS A 47 -5.94 -10.76 16.33
N ALA A 48 -4.66 -10.49 16.54
CA ALA A 48 -3.77 -9.91 15.53
C ALA A 48 -2.29 -10.18 15.88
N VAL A 49 -1.45 -10.14 14.85
CA VAL A 49 0.00 -10.17 15.00
C VAL A 49 0.55 -8.81 14.61
N GLN A 50 1.27 -8.17 15.53
CA GLN A 50 1.96 -6.93 15.28
C GLN A 50 3.37 -7.22 14.79
N VAL A 51 3.75 -6.65 13.66
CA VAL A 51 5.06 -6.84 13.04
C VAL A 51 5.82 -5.54 12.88
N GLY A 52 7.13 -5.60 13.11
CA GLY A 52 8.08 -4.52 12.89
C GLY A 52 8.88 -4.74 11.61
N PHE A 53 9.11 -3.67 10.83
CA PHE A 53 9.84 -3.72 9.56
C PHE A 53 10.80 -2.54 9.41
N VAL A 54 11.96 -2.78 8.84
CA VAL A 54 13.09 -1.85 8.64
C VAL A 54 13.66 -1.32 9.97
N ASP A 55 14.95 -1.48 10.17
CA ASP A 55 15.62 -1.04 11.38
C ASP A 55 15.63 0.48 11.53
N LYS A 56 15.56 0.93 12.76
CA LYS A 56 15.60 2.34 13.12
C LYS A 56 16.71 2.56 14.15
N ARG A 57 17.51 3.58 13.91
CA ARG A 57 18.58 3.96 14.85
C ARG A 57 17.99 4.37 16.19
N GLU A 58 18.56 3.91 17.29
CA GLU A 58 18.11 4.18 18.66
C GLU A 58 17.89 5.68 18.94
N LYS A 59 18.82 6.54 18.49
CA LYS A 59 18.73 8.00 18.66
C LYS A 59 17.45 8.64 18.11
N LEU A 60 16.76 7.95 17.20
CA LEU A 60 15.52 8.44 16.58
C LEU A 60 14.27 7.84 17.24
N VAL A 61 14.42 6.99 18.24
CA VAL A 61 13.30 6.32 18.90
C VAL A 61 12.90 7.10 20.15
N THR A 62 11.61 7.40 20.29
CA THR A 62 11.06 8.06 21.48
C THR A 62 10.99 7.08 22.65
N LYS A 63 11.06 7.55 23.89
CA LYS A 63 11.05 6.73 25.11
C LYS A 63 9.89 5.73 25.18
N PRO A 64 8.61 6.09 24.87
CA PRO A 64 7.51 5.14 24.91
C PRO A 64 7.66 4.00 23.87
N VAL A 65 8.12 4.34 22.66
CA VAL A 65 8.36 3.35 21.61
C VAL A 65 9.54 2.46 21.94
N LYS A 66 10.59 3.00 22.59
CA LYS A 66 11.72 2.22 23.10
C LYS A 66 11.23 1.15 24.09
N GLY A 67 10.45 1.54 25.11
CA GLY A 67 9.90 0.59 26.08
C GLY A 67 9.03 -0.50 25.44
N HIS A 68 8.29 -0.19 24.37
CA HIS A 68 7.52 -1.21 23.64
C HIS A 68 8.42 -2.28 23.01
N PHE A 69 9.49 -1.88 22.32
CA PHE A 69 10.43 -2.83 21.70
C PHE A 69 11.30 -3.56 22.74
N ASP A 70 11.72 -2.86 23.79
CA ASP A 70 12.50 -3.45 24.90
C ASP A 70 11.70 -4.56 25.60
N LYS A 71 10.38 -4.35 25.82
CA LYS A 71 9.48 -5.37 26.35
C LYS A 71 9.41 -6.62 25.45
N ALA A 72 9.42 -6.43 24.14
CA ALA A 72 9.43 -7.51 23.15
C ALA A 72 10.83 -8.16 22.99
N GLY A 73 11.89 -7.48 23.44
CA GLY A 73 13.28 -7.90 23.25
C GLY A 73 13.69 -7.96 21.78
N VAL A 74 13.20 -7.00 20.98
CA VAL A 74 13.40 -6.90 19.53
C VAL A 74 14.09 -5.58 19.19
N ALA A 75 14.93 -5.58 18.15
CA ALA A 75 15.55 -4.36 17.64
C ALA A 75 14.51 -3.32 17.20
N TYR A 76 14.83 -2.03 17.35
CA TYR A 76 13.91 -0.95 17.03
C TYR A 76 13.60 -0.91 15.54
N LYS A 77 12.30 -0.97 15.20
CA LYS A 77 11.81 -0.95 13.81
C LYS A 77 11.18 0.40 13.44
N ARG A 78 11.29 0.75 12.18
CA ARG A 78 10.74 2.00 11.65
C ARG A 78 9.25 1.95 11.44
N TYR A 79 8.74 0.84 10.96
CA TYR A 79 7.33 0.63 10.66
C TYR A 79 6.78 -0.48 11.54
N VAL A 80 5.67 -0.21 12.19
CA VAL A 80 4.93 -1.19 12.98
C VAL A 80 3.52 -1.26 12.41
N ARG A 81 3.04 -2.47 12.09
CA ARG A 81 1.70 -2.70 11.56
C ARG A 81 1.14 -3.99 12.13
N GLU A 82 -0.17 -4.08 12.13
CA GLU A 82 -0.90 -5.25 12.61
C GLU A 82 -1.56 -5.98 11.45
N PHE A 83 -1.52 -7.30 11.51
CA PHE A 83 -2.20 -8.20 10.60
C PHE A 83 -3.13 -9.11 11.39
N ARG A 84 -4.39 -9.17 10.97
CA ARG A 84 -5.38 -10.08 11.53
C ARG A 84 -5.29 -11.42 10.80
N PHE A 85 -4.32 -12.24 11.19
CA PHE A 85 -4.19 -13.59 10.67
C PHE A 85 -5.26 -14.50 11.27
N GLU A 86 -5.70 -15.50 10.51
CA GLU A 86 -6.60 -16.56 11.00
C GLU A 86 -5.86 -17.45 12.01
N ASN A 87 -4.58 -17.67 11.75
CA ASN A 87 -3.66 -18.46 12.58
C ASN A 87 -2.76 -17.58 13.47
N ALA A 88 -3.27 -16.49 14.02
CA ALA A 88 -2.48 -15.57 14.84
C ALA A 88 -1.84 -16.24 16.06
N GLU A 89 -2.41 -17.36 16.52
CA GLU A 89 -1.94 -18.13 17.69
C GLU A 89 -0.66 -18.95 17.42
N GLU A 90 -0.34 -19.21 16.16
CA GLU A 90 0.88 -19.95 15.77
C GLU A 90 2.14 -19.08 15.85
N TYR A 91 1.97 -17.76 15.91
CA TYR A 91 3.08 -16.82 15.94
C TYR A 91 3.52 -16.50 17.37
N SER A 92 4.83 -16.47 17.55
CA SER A 92 5.48 -16.05 18.79
C SER A 92 6.22 -14.73 18.63
N VAL A 93 6.41 -14.00 19.74
CA VAL A 93 7.23 -12.76 19.71
C VAL A 93 8.65 -13.14 19.32
N LYS A 94 9.26 -12.33 18.43
CA LYS A 94 10.56 -12.50 17.76
C LYS A 94 10.56 -13.38 16.51
N ASP A 95 9.45 -14.03 16.17
CA ASP A 95 9.38 -14.77 14.91
C ASP A 95 9.62 -13.84 13.72
N GLU A 96 10.24 -14.36 12.66
CA GLU A 96 10.51 -13.64 11.44
C GLU A 96 9.61 -14.11 10.30
N ILE A 97 8.89 -13.17 9.71
CA ILE A 97 8.11 -13.39 8.48
C ILE A 97 8.94 -12.90 7.30
N LYS A 98 9.30 -13.81 6.39
CA LYS A 98 10.13 -13.56 5.21
C LYS A 98 9.32 -13.68 3.92
N ALA A 99 9.97 -13.42 2.78
CA ALA A 99 9.33 -13.47 1.47
C ALA A 99 8.80 -14.86 1.08
N ASP A 100 9.34 -15.92 1.66
CA ASP A 100 8.99 -17.33 1.45
C ASP A 100 7.54 -17.70 1.81
N VAL A 101 6.83 -16.85 2.57
CA VAL A 101 5.40 -16.99 2.82
C VAL A 101 4.57 -16.97 1.52
N PHE A 102 5.09 -16.31 0.46
CA PHE A 102 4.46 -16.26 -0.86
C PHE A 102 5.16 -17.15 -1.85
N ALA A 103 4.39 -17.73 -2.77
CA ALA A 103 4.87 -18.54 -3.87
C ALA A 103 4.60 -17.86 -5.22
N ALA A 104 5.34 -18.28 -6.26
CA ALA A 104 5.04 -17.87 -7.64
C ALA A 104 3.62 -18.34 -8.02
N GLY A 105 2.85 -17.49 -8.71
CA GLY A 105 1.45 -17.72 -9.05
C GLY A 105 0.44 -17.25 -8.00
N ASP A 106 0.86 -16.95 -6.77
CA ASP A 106 -0.03 -16.41 -5.74
C ASP A 106 -0.68 -15.10 -6.21
N LYS A 107 -1.96 -14.92 -5.89
CA LYS A 107 -2.68 -13.66 -6.11
C LYS A 107 -2.66 -12.84 -4.83
N ILE A 108 -2.27 -11.58 -4.94
CA ILE A 108 -2.05 -10.68 -3.82
C ILE A 108 -2.74 -9.34 -3.99
N ASP A 109 -3.08 -8.72 -2.87
CA ASP A 109 -3.54 -7.34 -2.77
C ASP A 109 -2.43 -6.46 -2.20
N VAL A 110 -2.11 -5.39 -2.91
CA VAL A 110 -0.98 -4.52 -2.56
C VAL A 110 -1.47 -3.13 -2.20
N THR A 111 -1.19 -2.70 -0.98
CA THR A 111 -1.62 -1.41 -0.44
C THR A 111 -0.42 -0.52 -0.15
N ALA A 112 -0.44 0.71 -0.66
CA ALA A 112 0.57 1.73 -0.35
C ALA A 112 0.00 3.15 -0.46
N ILE A 113 0.78 4.14 -0.05
CA ILE A 113 0.46 5.56 -0.27
C ILE A 113 0.85 5.93 -1.70
N SER A 114 -0.10 6.44 -2.47
CA SER A 114 0.12 6.87 -3.85
C SER A 114 1.05 8.08 -3.93
N LYS A 115 1.67 8.29 -5.11
CA LYS A 115 2.47 9.51 -5.35
C LYS A 115 1.59 10.75 -5.21
N GLY A 116 2.05 11.74 -4.46
CA GLY A 116 1.42 13.05 -4.38
C GLY A 116 1.43 13.78 -5.73
N LYS A 117 0.35 14.48 -6.03
CA LYS A 117 0.19 15.28 -7.26
C LYS A 117 -0.09 16.76 -6.95
N GLY A 118 -0.06 17.12 -5.67
CA GLY A 118 -0.32 18.46 -5.20
C GLY A 118 -1.79 18.88 -5.39
N PHE A 119 -2.05 20.18 -5.44
CA PHE A 119 -3.36 20.75 -5.73
C PHE A 119 -3.64 20.64 -7.24
N GLN A 120 -4.74 19.99 -7.61
CA GLN A 120 -5.11 19.78 -9.01
C GLN A 120 -6.48 20.34 -9.32
N GLY A 121 -6.63 20.83 -10.56
CA GLY A 121 -7.92 21.25 -11.11
C GLY A 121 -8.89 20.09 -11.29
N ALA A 122 -10.20 20.40 -11.35
CA ALA A 122 -11.28 19.44 -11.43
C ALA A 122 -11.15 18.47 -12.63
N ILE A 123 -10.64 18.93 -13.75
CA ILE A 123 -10.43 18.12 -14.95
C ILE A 123 -9.48 16.95 -14.66
N LYS A 124 -8.31 17.21 -14.06
CA LYS A 124 -7.34 16.15 -13.75
C LYS A 124 -7.76 15.32 -12.54
N ARG A 125 -8.37 15.95 -11.53
CA ARG A 125 -8.73 15.29 -10.28
C ARG A 125 -9.92 14.36 -10.43
N HIS A 126 -10.92 14.76 -11.24
CA HIS A 126 -12.20 14.05 -11.38
C HIS A 126 -12.49 13.58 -12.81
N GLY A 127 -11.58 13.78 -13.76
CA GLY A 127 -11.77 13.37 -15.15
C GLY A 127 -12.84 14.17 -15.89
N GLN A 128 -13.11 15.41 -15.47
CA GLN A 128 -14.09 16.27 -16.15
C GLN A 128 -13.61 16.69 -17.52
N SER A 129 -14.54 16.93 -18.46
CA SER A 129 -14.23 17.41 -19.78
C SER A 129 -13.74 18.84 -19.75
N ARG A 130 -12.78 19.16 -20.62
CA ARG A 130 -12.32 20.53 -20.86
C ARG A 130 -13.26 21.26 -21.83
N GLY A 131 -13.26 22.59 -21.79
CA GLY A 131 -13.91 23.41 -22.80
C GLY A 131 -13.18 23.43 -24.14
N PRO A 132 -13.78 24.02 -25.17
CA PRO A 132 -13.15 24.20 -26.49
C PRO A 132 -11.82 24.95 -26.40
N MET A 133 -10.84 24.55 -27.18
CA MET A 133 -9.51 25.17 -27.20
C MET A 133 -9.34 26.16 -28.39
N ALA A 134 -10.34 26.24 -29.25
CA ALA A 134 -10.40 27.12 -30.42
C ALA A 134 -11.75 27.85 -30.48
N HIS A 135 -12.05 28.49 -31.60
CA HIS A 135 -13.27 29.25 -31.87
C HIS A 135 -13.54 30.39 -30.87
N GLY A 136 -12.48 31.05 -30.38
CA GLY A 136 -12.58 32.19 -29.46
C GLY A 136 -12.99 31.84 -28.05
N SER A 137 -13.12 30.53 -27.69
CA SER A 137 -13.46 30.13 -26.32
C SER A 137 -12.33 30.50 -25.35
N LYS A 138 -12.72 31.09 -24.23
CA LYS A 138 -11.83 31.33 -23.09
C LYS A 138 -12.02 30.30 -21.97
N PHE A 139 -12.95 29.36 -22.16
CA PHE A 139 -13.29 28.31 -21.20
C PHE A 139 -12.47 27.05 -21.47
N HIS A 140 -11.18 27.06 -21.15
CA HIS A 140 -10.27 25.94 -21.47
C HIS A 140 -10.33 24.84 -20.41
N ARG A 141 -9.81 25.12 -19.21
CA ARG A 141 -9.67 24.14 -18.11
C ARG A 141 -10.41 24.59 -16.83
N HIS A 142 -11.49 25.34 -17.01
CA HIS A 142 -12.32 25.78 -15.88
C HIS A 142 -13.19 24.64 -15.34
N GLN A 143 -13.54 24.73 -14.05
CA GLN A 143 -14.36 23.73 -13.35
C GLN A 143 -15.80 23.65 -13.87
N GLY A 144 -16.31 24.75 -14.46
CA GLY A 144 -17.70 24.88 -14.86
C GLY A 144 -18.61 25.37 -13.73
N SER A 145 -19.90 25.40 -14.01
CA SER A 145 -20.92 25.87 -13.06
C SER A 145 -20.97 25.01 -11.80
N ASN A 146 -21.22 25.65 -10.66
CA ASN A 146 -21.46 24.99 -9.39
C ASN A 146 -22.93 24.60 -9.14
N GLY A 147 -23.82 24.96 -10.05
CA GLY A 147 -25.25 24.65 -9.99
C GLY A 147 -26.11 25.86 -10.30
N SER A 148 -27.43 25.71 -10.17
CA SER A 148 -28.39 26.77 -10.34
C SER A 148 -28.47 27.70 -9.12
N ALA A 149 -28.81 28.97 -9.29
CA ALA A 149 -28.81 29.97 -8.24
C ALA A 149 -30.06 29.86 -7.33
N THR A 150 -31.28 29.95 -7.86
CA THR A 150 -32.51 30.05 -7.09
C THR A 150 -32.89 28.71 -6.42
N THR A 151 -32.86 27.62 -7.17
CA THR A 151 -33.13 26.27 -6.68
C THR A 151 -32.03 25.35 -7.21
N PRO A 152 -31.23 24.73 -6.39
CA PRO A 152 -31.35 24.49 -4.92
C PRO A 152 -30.76 25.59 -4.02
N GLY A 153 -30.25 26.70 -4.53
CA GLY A 153 -29.63 27.79 -3.74
C GLY A 153 -28.32 27.37 -3.02
N ARG A 154 -27.75 26.25 -3.39
CA ARG A 154 -26.52 25.72 -2.78
C ARG A 154 -25.73 24.81 -3.75
N VAL A 155 -24.48 24.58 -3.46
CA VAL A 155 -23.70 23.56 -4.13
C VAL A 155 -23.94 22.18 -3.45
N PHE A 156 -24.28 21.18 -4.23
CA PHE A 156 -24.54 19.83 -3.68
C PHE A 156 -23.29 19.19 -3.11
N LYS A 157 -23.48 18.34 -2.10
CA LYS A 157 -22.42 17.48 -1.58
C LYS A 157 -21.90 16.56 -2.69
N GLY A 158 -20.60 16.29 -2.68
CA GLY A 158 -19.95 15.45 -3.69
C GLY A 158 -19.63 16.14 -5.01
N LYS A 159 -19.90 17.44 -5.17
CA LYS A 159 -19.48 18.20 -6.36
C LYS A 159 -17.96 18.10 -6.52
N GLY A 160 -17.53 17.61 -7.67
CA GLY A 160 -16.11 17.48 -8.02
C GLY A 160 -15.43 18.84 -8.20
N MET A 161 -14.65 19.27 -7.21
CA MET A 161 -13.93 20.55 -7.19
C MET A 161 -12.40 20.35 -7.20
N PRO A 162 -11.62 21.40 -7.55
CA PRO A 162 -10.18 21.40 -7.37
C PRO A 162 -9.79 21.04 -5.93
N GLY A 163 -8.62 20.47 -5.76
CA GLY A 163 -8.11 20.15 -4.43
C GLY A 163 -6.90 19.24 -4.47
N HIS A 164 -6.47 18.78 -3.29
CA HIS A 164 -5.35 17.86 -3.16
C HIS A 164 -5.64 16.54 -3.88
N MET A 165 -4.65 16.06 -4.64
CA MET A 165 -4.70 14.79 -5.36
C MET A 165 -3.45 13.95 -5.07
N GLY A 166 -3.63 12.64 -4.97
CA GLY A 166 -2.55 11.73 -4.60
C GLY A 166 -2.23 11.76 -3.11
N SER A 167 -1.13 11.13 -2.70
CA SER A 167 -0.73 10.94 -1.30
C SER A 167 -1.83 10.32 -0.43
N VAL A 168 -2.64 9.46 -1.04
CA VAL A 168 -3.73 8.72 -0.40
C VAL A 168 -3.41 7.23 -0.39
N LYS A 169 -3.96 6.51 0.57
CA LYS A 169 -3.86 5.05 0.65
C LYS A 169 -4.65 4.43 -0.49
N VAL A 170 -3.98 3.64 -1.32
CA VAL A 170 -4.55 2.94 -2.48
C VAL A 170 -4.21 1.47 -2.39
N THR A 171 -5.17 0.61 -2.68
CA THR A 171 -4.99 -0.84 -2.80
C THR A 171 -5.24 -1.26 -4.24
N ILE A 172 -4.28 -1.97 -4.82
CA ILE A 172 -4.45 -2.67 -6.10
C ILE A 172 -4.64 -4.14 -5.76
N GLN A 173 -5.73 -4.69 -6.22
CA GLN A 173 -6.13 -6.06 -5.92
C GLN A 173 -5.76 -7.02 -7.03
N ASN A 174 -5.64 -8.32 -6.66
CA ASN A 174 -5.50 -9.44 -7.59
C ASN A 174 -4.26 -9.34 -8.49
N LEU A 175 -3.14 -8.84 -7.95
CA LEU A 175 -1.86 -8.88 -8.64
C LEU A 175 -1.24 -10.27 -8.51
N GLU A 176 -0.52 -10.70 -9.53
CA GLU A 176 0.15 -11.99 -9.61
C GLU A 176 1.61 -11.88 -9.14
N VAL A 177 2.04 -12.79 -8.29
CA VAL A 177 3.43 -12.97 -7.93
C VAL A 177 4.11 -13.79 -9.03
N VAL A 178 5.08 -13.19 -9.71
CA VAL A 178 5.78 -13.85 -10.83
C VAL A 178 6.94 -14.71 -10.33
N LYS A 179 7.70 -14.17 -9.37
CA LYS A 179 8.87 -14.86 -8.80
C LYS A 179 9.09 -14.39 -7.37
N VAL A 180 9.54 -15.32 -6.53
CA VAL A 180 10.02 -15.03 -5.17
C VAL A 180 11.49 -15.45 -5.10
N ASP A 181 12.32 -14.56 -4.56
CA ASP A 181 13.71 -14.81 -4.22
C ASP A 181 13.83 -14.74 -2.70
N ALA A 182 13.88 -15.90 -2.07
CA ALA A 182 13.93 -16.03 -0.63
C ALA A 182 15.27 -15.56 -0.04
N ASP A 183 16.37 -15.75 -0.75
CA ASP A 183 17.71 -15.41 -0.27
C ASP A 183 17.88 -13.89 -0.13
N ASN A 184 17.36 -13.14 -1.09
CA ASN A 184 17.41 -11.68 -1.10
C ASN A 184 16.14 -11.03 -0.54
N ASN A 185 15.16 -11.81 -0.09
CA ASN A 185 13.83 -11.34 0.35
C ASN A 185 13.13 -10.45 -0.69
N LEU A 186 13.14 -10.86 -1.96
CA LEU A 186 12.52 -10.14 -3.05
C LEU A 186 11.27 -10.85 -3.56
N ILE A 187 10.23 -10.05 -3.82
CA ILE A 187 9.00 -10.50 -4.48
C ILE A 187 8.83 -9.68 -5.77
N LEU A 188 8.73 -10.36 -6.90
CA LEU A 188 8.43 -9.76 -8.20
C LEU A 188 6.94 -9.87 -8.47
N VAL A 189 6.27 -8.74 -8.54
CA VAL A 189 4.82 -8.65 -8.73
C VAL A 189 4.53 -8.13 -10.13
N LYS A 190 3.66 -8.81 -10.86
CA LYS A 190 3.23 -8.42 -12.21
C LYS A 190 2.48 -7.09 -12.19
N GLY A 191 2.96 -6.12 -12.95
CA GLY A 191 2.32 -4.82 -13.11
C GLY A 191 2.79 -3.75 -12.12
N ALA A 192 1.97 -2.72 -11.96
CA ALA A 192 2.31 -1.53 -11.19
C ALA A 192 1.84 -1.62 -9.72
N VAL A 193 2.70 -1.17 -8.81
CA VAL A 193 2.41 -1.02 -7.37
C VAL A 193 2.38 0.46 -7.02
N PRO A 194 1.41 0.94 -6.21
CA PRO A 194 1.32 2.35 -5.85
C PRO A 194 2.52 2.85 -5.05
N GLY A 195 2.76 4.14 -5.11
CA GLY A 195 3.81 4.83 -4.37
C GLY A 195 5.13 5.02 -5.13
N PRO A 196 6.03 5.87 -4.60
CA PRO A 196 7.38 6.08 -5.12
C PRO A 196 8.31 4.92 -4.77
N LYS A 197 9.53 4.93 -5.32
CA LYS A 197 10.63 4.06 -4.86
C LYS A 197 10.89 4.31 -3.37
N LYS A 198 11.28 3.28 -2.64
CA LYS A 198 11.53 3.28 -1.19
C LYS A 198 10.28 3.52 -0.31
N SER A 199 9.06 3.53 -0.88
CA SER A 199 7.83 3.61 -0.08
C SER A 199 7.51 2.28 0.59
N LEU A 200 6.87 2.39 1.77
CA LEU A 200 6.30 1.24 2.46
C LEU A 200 5.12 0.70 1.66
N VAL A 201 5.09 -0.60 1.49
CA VAL A 201 4.04 -1.36 0.82
C VAL A 201 3.57 -2.47 1.75
N THR A 202 2.28 -2.66 1.85
CA THR A 202 1.68 -3.80 2.55
C THR A 202 1.18 -4.79 1.51
N VAL A 203 1.70 -5.99 1.55
CA VAL A 203 1.31 -7.10 0.67
C VAL A 203 0.45 -8.05 1.48
N LYS A 204 -0.69 -8.46 0.93
CA LYS A 204 -1.62 -9.40 1.57
C LYS A 204 -2.12 -10.40 0.54
N GLU A 205 -2.51 -11.57 0.98
CA GLU A 205 -3.31 -12.50 0.18
C GLU A 205 -4.57 -11.80 -0.34
N THR A 206 -4.94 -12.03 -1.60
CA THR A 206 -6.12 -11.38 -2.18
C THR A 206 -7.41 -11.90 -1.56
N VAL A 207 -8.35 -10.99 -1.34
CA VAL A 207 -9.72 -11.35 -0.91
C VAL A 207 -10.58 -11.91 -2.05
N LYS A 208 -10.08 -11.86 -3.29
CA LYS A 208 -10.77 -12.32 -4.51
C LYS A 208 -10.28 -13.68 -5.02
N ALA A 209 -9.35 -14.32 -4.34
CA ALA A 209 -8.89 -15.66 -4.70
C ALA A 209 -10.04 -16.66 -4.53
N GLY A 210 -10.36 -17.39 -5.59
CA GLY A 210 -11.39 -18.43 -5.57
C GLY A 210 -12.80 -18.00 -6.00
N LYS A 211 -12.94 -16.86 -6.69
CA LYS A 211 -14.17 -16.49 -7.40
C LYS A 211 -13.94 -16.51 -8.91
#